data_8705c2dbcb74b5808fd0ede361b39bd6
#
_entry.id   8705c2dbcb74b5808fd0ede361b39bd6
#
_cell.length_a   1.000
_cell.length_b   1.000
_cell.length_c   1.000
_cell.angle_alpha   90.00
_cell.angle_beta   90.00
_cell.angle_gamma   90.00
#
_symmetry.space_group_name_H-M   'P 1'
#
loop_
_entity.id
_entity.type
_entity.pdbx_description
1 polymer ?
#
loop_
_entity_poly.entity_id
_entity_poly.type
_entity_poly.pdbx_seq_one_letter_code
_entity_poly.pdbx_strand_id
1 'polypeptide(L)'
;HELVDAMNDRDPSQLGASSLEGIIKDGNASLVAEMMLKSRSIFQSFYELLMHEKWPVRLGAMVVMEEVIEKDKTLAAGTINPLLEKFPEMDDQVKGDILYLIGESGNYSNISELEKIISGEYSVMVKEAAGEAIESINCRA
;
A
#
# COMPACT_ATOMS: atom_id res chain seq x y z
N HIS A 1 -10.62 -4.53 23.95
CA HIS A 1 -10.78 -3.25 23.26
C HIS A 1 -12.09 -3.26 22.48
N GLU A 2 -12.94 -2.29 22.73
CA GLU A 2 -14.30 -2.23 22.15
C GLU A 2 -14.31 -2.36 20.62
N LEU A 3 -13.40 -1.69 19.96
CA LEU A 3 -13.33 -1.71 18.50
C LEU A 3 -12.93 -3.11 17.99
N VAL A 4 -12.00 -3.75 18.68
CA VAL A 4 -11.54 -5.11 18.33
C VAL A 4 -12.69 -6.09 18.57
N ASP A 5 -13.40 -5.95 19.67
CA ASP A 5 -14.55 -6.82 19.99
C ASP A 5 -15.67 -6.65 18.94
N ALA A 6 -15.92 -5.43 18.51
CA ALA A 6 -16.89 -5.15 17.45
C ALA A 6 -16.49 -5.80 16.12
N MET A 7 -15.19 -5.90 15.85
CA MET A 7 -14.66 -6.53 14.63
C MET A 7 -14.89 -8.03 14.60
N ASN A 8 -14.97 -8.69 15.75
CA ASN A 8 -15.23 -10.13 15.82
C ASN A 8 -16.65 -10.48 15.38
N ASP A 9 -17.58 -9.53 15.46
CA ASP A 9 -18.98 -9.72 15.12
C ASP A 9 -19.34 -9.23 13.71
N ARG A 10 -18.38 -8.66 12.98
CA ARG A 10 -18.60 -8.05 11.67
C ARG A 10 -17.57 -8.55 10.66
N ASP A 11 -17.92 -8.41 9.39
CA ASP A 11 -16.94 -8.57 8.32
C ASP A 11 -15.94 -7.42 8.40
N PRO A 12 -14.65 -7.69 8.71
CA PRO A 12 -13.64 -6.64 8.83
C PRO A 12 -13.45 -5.82 7.55
N SER A 13 -13.79 -6.38 6.39
CA SER A 13 -13.67 -5.66 5.11
C SER A 13 -14.63 -4.48 5.01
N GLN A 14 -15.62 -4.41 5.90
CA GLN A 14 -16.60 -3.33 5.93
C GLN A 14 -16.17 -2.16 6.83
N LEU A 15 -15.03 -2.29 7.51
CA LEU A 15 -14.52 -1.20 8.34
C LEU A 15 -14.13 -0.01 7.48
N GLY A 16 -14.51 1.20 7.91
CA GLY A 16 -14.14 2.42 7.22
C GLY A 16 -12.70 2.82 7.50
N ALA A 17 -12.17 3.75 6.71
CA ALA A 17 -10.80 4.23 6.85
C ALA A 17 -10.52 4.78 8.25
N SER A 18 -11.46 5.53 8.81
CA SER A 18 -11.32 6.11 10.16
C SER A 18 -11.14 5.04 11.23
N SER A 19 -11.89 3.94 11.14
CA SER A 19 -11.77 2.83 12.07
C SER A 19 -10.42 2.12 11.94
N LEU A 20 -9.97 1.86 10.71
CA LEU A 20 -8.68 1.26 10.46
C LEU A 20 -7.54 2.15 10.95
N GLU A 21 -7.64 3.45 10.69
CA GLU A 21 -6.65 4.42 11.16
C GLU A 21 -6.54 4.36 12.69
N GLY A 22 -7.66 4.32 13.39
CA GLY A 22 -7.69 4.24 14.85
C GLY A 22 -7.00 2.99 15.38
N ILE A 23 -7.25 1.84 14.75
CA ILE A 23 -6.62 0.56 15.14
C ILE A 23 -5.10 0.66 14.98
N ILE A 24 -4.64 1.18 13.86
CA ILE A 24 -3.22 1.32 13.57
C ILE A 24 -2.57 2.30 14.56
N LYS A 25 -3.23 3.42 14.82
CA LYS A 25 -2.76 4.45 15.72
C LYS A 25 -2.61 3.94 17.16
N ASP A 26 -3.46 3.00 17.56
CA ASP A 26 -3.42 2.37 18.88
C ASP A 26 -2.31 1.30 19.00
N GLY A 27 -1.49 1.15 17.97
CA GLY A 27 -0.39 0.19 17.99
C GLY A 27 -0.78 -1.21 17.47
N ASN A 28 -1.91 -1.34 16.80
CA ASN A 28 -2.43 -2.61 16.32
C ASN A 28 -2.34 -2.78 14.80
N ALA A 29 -1.26 -2.26 14.19
CA ALA A 29 -1.04 -2.40 12.76
C ALA A 29 -1.02 -3.87 12.33
N SER A 30 -0.39 -4.75 13.11
CA SER A 30 -0.34 -6.18 12.82
C SER A 30 -1.72 -6.82 12.77
N LEU A 31 -2.66 -6.32 13.57
CA LEU A 31 -4.03 -6.83 13.55
C LEU A 31 -4.70 -6.56 12.20
N VAL A 32 -4.50 -5.36 11.67
CA VAL A 32 -5.05 -5.01 10.34
C VAL A 32 -4.43 -5.90 9.27
N ALA A 33 -3.10 -6.08 9.31
CA ALA A 33 -2.42 -6.98 8.38
C ALA A 33 -2.96 -8.41 8.47
N GLU A 34 -3.10 -8.93 9.69
CA GLU A 34 -3.62 -10.28 9.89
C GLU A 34 -5.04 -10.48 9.35
N MET A 35 -5.90 -9.48 9.55
CA MET A 35 -7.26 -9.56 9.02
C MET A 35 -7.27 -9.63 7.49
N MET A 36 -6.44 -8.83 6.84
CA MET A 36 -6.34 -8.84 5.38
C MET A 36 -5.71 -10.13 4.87
N LEU A 37 -4.68 -10.62 5.55
CA LEU A 37 -4.05 -11.90 5.20
C LEU A 37 -5.01 -13.07 5.34
N LYS A 38 -5.78 -13.09 6.43
CA LYS A 38 -6.74 -14.16 6.69
C LYS A 38 -7.87 -14.18 5.65
N SER A 39 -8.40 -13.03 5.30
CA SER A 39 -9.47 -12.91 4.31
C SER A 39 -8.95 -12.94 2.87
N ARG A 40 -7.62 -12.85 2.69
CA ARG A 40 -6.96 -12.75 1.39
C ARG A 40 -7.50 -11.62 0.54
N SER A 41 -7.78 -10.48 1.19
CA SER A 41 -8.22 -9.29 0.47
C SER A 41 -7.69 -8.04 1.14
N ILE A 42 -7.33 -7.05 0.32
CA ILE A 42 -6.97 -5.72 0.80
C ILE A 42 -8.29 -4.94 0.91
N PHE A 43 -8.59 -4.45 2.10
CA PHE A 43 -9.85 -3.75 2.34
C PHE A 43 -9.92 -2.47 1.53
N GLN A 44 -11.06 -2.20 0.93
CA GLN A 44 -11.24 -1.04 0.05
C GLN A 44 -10.90 0.28 0.77
N SER A 45 -11.32 0.43 2.01
CA SER A 45 -11.04 1.63 2.81
C SER A 45 -9.56 1.78 3.17
N PHE A 46 -8.79 0.69 3.15
CA PHE A 46 -7.37 0.73 3.46
C PHE A 46 -6.58 1.53 2.44
N TYR A 47 -7.01 1.53 1.17
CA TYR A 47 -6.36 2.33 0.13
C TYR A 47 -6.34 3.82 0.46
N GLU A 48 -7.38 4.32 1.14
CA GLU A 48 -7.40 5.73 1.55
C GLU A 48 -6.26 6.06 2.51
N LEU A 49 -5.87 5.11 3.34
CA LEU A 49 -4.75 5.30 4.26
C LEU A 49 -3.40 5.24 3.55
N LEU A 50 -3.26 4.33 2.58
CA LEU A 50 -2.04 4.23 1.77
C LEU A 50 -1.77 5.49 0.97
N MET A 51 -2.83 6.16 0.51
CA MET A 51 -2.72 7.36 -0.32
C MET A 51 -2.92 8.63 0.50
N HIS A 52 -2.95 8.54 1.82
CA HIS A 52 -3.24 9.67 2.69
C HIS A 52 -2.17 10.74 2.61
N GLU A 53 -2.59 12.00 2.53
CA GLU A 53 -1.68 13.14 2.45
C GLU A 53 -0.83 13.31 3.72
N LYS A 54 -1.40 12.98 4.87
CA LYS A 54 -0.68 13.11 6.14
C LYS A 54 0.30 11.96 6.31
N TRP A 55 1.58 12.30 6.43
CA TRP A 55 2.66 11.32 6.56
C TRP A 55 2.45 10.31 7.70
N PRO A 56 2.09 10.73 8.92
CA PRO A 56 1.92 9.73 10.00
C PRO A 56 0.84 8.68 9.70
N VAL A 57 -0.23 9.08 9.04
CA VAL A 57 -1.31 8.15 8.65
C VAL A 57 -0.80 7.18 7.58
N ARG A 58 -0.16 7.72 6.55
CA ARG A 58 0.39 6.91 5.46
C ARG A 58 1.46 5.95 5.96
N LEU A 59 2.33 6.42 6.87
CA LEU A 59 3.37 5.57 7.46
C LEU A 59 2.77 4.35 8.16
N GLY A 60 1.71 4.55 8.93
CA GLY A 60 1.03 3.44 9.60
C GLY A 60 0.50 2.41 8.61
N ALA A 61 -0.10 2.88 7.52
CA ALA A 61 -0.57 1.99 6.46
C ALA A 61 0.58 1.26 5.76
N MET A 62 1.71 1.92 5.57
CA MET A 62 2.89 1.31 4.97
C MET A 62 3.45 0.20 5.86
N VAL A 63 3.43 0.38 7.17
CA VAL A 63 3.86 -0.66 8.12
C VAL A 63 2.98 -1.90 7.96
N VAL A 64 1.66 -1.70 7.83
CA VAL A 64 0.72 -2.81 7.56
C VAL A 64 1.08 -3.52 6.26
N MET A 65 1.33 -2.75 5.19
CA MET A 65 1.66 -3.32 3.88
C MET A 65 2.97 -4.09 3.90
N GLU A 66 3.97 -3.64 4.65
CA GLU A 66 5.23 -4.37 4.74
C GLU A 66 5.04 -5.76 5.33
N GLU A 67 4.16 -5.90 6.31
CA GLU A 67 3.83 -7.22 6.85
C GLU A 67 3.10 -8.08 5.82
N VAL A 68 2.16 -7.51 5.08
CA VAL A 68 1.45 -8.21 4.01
C VAL A 68 2.42 -8.66 2.92
N ILE A 69 3.33 -7.79 2.51
CA ILE A 69 4.35 -8.11 1.50
C ILE A 69 5.20 -9.29 1.95
N GLU A 70 5.62 -9.28 3.22
CA GLU A 70 6.45 -10.35 3.76
C GLU A 70 5.73 -11.70 3.77
N LYS A 71 4.45 -11.72 4.13
CA LYS A 71 3.69 -12.95 4.36
C LYS A 71 2.90 -13.44 3.15
N ASP A 72 2.49 -12.54 2.26
CA ASP A 72 1.69 -12.91 1.07
C ASP A 72 1.93 -11.88 -0.04
N LYS A 73 3.03 -12.07 -0.75
CA LYS A 73 3.43 -11.14 -1.81
C LYS A 73 2.39 -11.06 -2.94
N THR A 74 1.70 -12.15 -3.23
CA THR A 74 0.66 -12.18 -4.25
C THR A 74 -0.51 -11.27 -3.86
N LEU A 75 -0.92 -11.32 -2.60
CA LEU A 75 -1.96 -10.42 -2.09
C LEU A 75 -1.50 -8.96 -2.18
N ALA A 76 -0.27 -8.69 -1.75
CA ALA A 76 0.29 -7.34 -1.82
C ALA A 76 0.34 -6.83 -3.26
N ALA A 77 0.74 -7.66 -4.21
CA ALA A 77 0.81 -7.29 -5.63
C ALA A 77 -0.57 -6.89 -6.19
N GLY A 78 -1.64 -7.39 -5.61
CA GLY A 78 -3.00 -7.02 -5.99
C GLY A 78 -3.32 -5.54 -5.77
N THR A 79 -2.53 -4.83 -4.95
CA THR A 79 -2.72 -3.39 -4.72
C THR A 79 -2.18 -2.54 -5.88
N ILE A 80 -1.30 -3.10 -6.70
CA ILE A 80 -0.55 -2.31 -7.69
C ILE A 80 -1.47 -1.63 -8.72
N ASN A 81 -2.35 -2.39 -9.36
CA ASN A 81 -3.24 -1.82 -10.36
C ASN A 81 -4.19 -0.75 -9.79
N PRO A 82 -4.86 -0.97 -8.66
CA PRO A 82 -5.67 0.08 -8.04
C PRO A 82 -4.87 1.34 -7.69
N LEU A 83 -3.64 1.18 -7.20
CA LEU A 83 -2.78 2.32 -6.86
C LEU A 83 -2.31 3.07 -8.09
N LEU A 84 -1.93 2.36 -9.17
CA LEU A 84 -1.52 2.98 -10.42
C LEU A 84 -2.67 3.76 -11.06
N GLU A 85 -3.89 3.27 -10.92
CA GLU A 85 -5.07 3.96 -11.44
C GLU A 85 -5.24 5.35 -10.82
N LYS A 86 -4.93 5.49 -9.53
CA LYS A 86 -5.02 6.75 -8.80
C LYS A 86 -3.73 7.57 -8.81
N PHE A 87 -2.65 6.98 -9.30
CA PHE A 87 -1.32 7.56 -9.20
C PHE A 87 -1.20 9.00 -9.70
N PRO A 88 -1.75 9.36 -10.90
CA PRO A 88 -1.59 10.72 -11.41
C PRO A 88 -2.19 11.80 -10.51
N GLU A 89 -3.14 11.45 -9.67
CA GLU A 89 -3.84 12.40 -8.79
C GLU A 89 -3.14 12.59 -7.43
N MET A 90 -2.11 11.81 -7.14
CA MET A 90 -1.40 11.86 -5.87
C MET A 90 -0.39 13.00 -5.83
N ASP A 91 -0.08 13.50 -4.62
CA ASP A 91 1.05 14.41 -4.41
C ASP A 91 2.37 13.65 -4.61
N ASP A 92 3.44 14.37 -4.92
CA ASP A 92 4.74 13.77 -5.22
C ASP A 92 5.28 12.88 -4.09
N GLN A 93 5.10 13.29 -2.83
CA GLN A 93 5.55 12.48 -1.70
C GLN A 93 4.77 11.18 -1.60
N VAL A 94 3.46 11.25 -1.81
CA VAL A 94 2.61 10.06 -1.84
C VAL A 94 3.05 9.16 -2.98
N LYS A 95 3.28 9.72 -4.17
CA LYS A 95 3.77 8.96 -5.33
C LYS A 95 5.06 8.20 -5.00
N GLY A 96 5.99 8.85 -4.30
CA GLY A 96 7.25 8.23 -3.92
C GLY A 96 7.04 7.00 -3.05
N ASP A 97 6.18 7.12 -2.05
CA ASP A 97 5.90 6.01 -1.13
C ASP A 97 5.14 4.87 -1.83
N ILE A 98 4.21 5.21 -2.70
CA ILE A 98 3.49 4.20 -3.50
C ILE A 98 4.45 3.45 -4.41
N LEU A 99 5.38 4.17 -5.06
CA LEU A 99 6.40 3.54 -5.91
C LEU A 99 7.30 2.61 -5.11
N TYR A 100 7.65 2.99 -3.88
CA TYR A 100 8.40 2.10 -2.99
C TYR A 100 7.64 0.79 -2.77
N LEU A 101 6.34 0.88 -2.44
CA LEU A 101 5.51 -0.31 -2.22
C LEU A 101 5.39 -1.16 -3.49
N ILE A 102 5.25 -0.53 -4.64
CA ILE A 102 5.20 -1.25 -5.92
C ILE A 102 6.52 -1.96 -6.17
N GLY A 103 7.65 -1.32 -5.88
CA GLY A 103 8.96 -1.93 -6.00
C GLY A 103 9.11 -3.17 -5.12
N GLU A 104 8.54 -3.12 -3.91
CA GLU A 104 8.63 -4.23 -2.96
C GLU A 104 7.65 -5.37 -3.24
N SER A 105 6.52 -5.09 -3.87
CA SER A 105 5.47 -6.09 -4.11
C SER A 105 5.35 -6.53 -5.58
N GLY A 106 5.96 -5.82 -6.51
CA GLY A 106 5.82 -6.07 -7.94
C GLY A 106 6.74 -7.13 -8.50
N ASN A 107 6.53 -7.42 -9.76
CA ASN A 107 7.36 -8.35 -10.53
C ASN A 107 7.62 -7.77 -11.92
N TYR A 108 8.25 -8.54 -12.80
CA TYR A 108 8.60 -8.09 -14.15
C TYR A 108 7.44 -7.52 -14.96
N SER A 109 6.22 -8.01 -14.74
CA SER A 109 5.06 -7.50 -15.48
C SER A 109 4.75 -6.03 -15.15
N ASN A 110 5.28 -5.50 -14.06
CA ASN A 110 5.05 -4.12 -13.63
C ASN A 110 6.11 -3.14 -14.16
N ILE A 111 7.22 -3.64 -14.70
CA ILE A 111 8.32 -2.77 -15.14
C ILE A 111 7.88 -1.82 -16.25
N SER A 112 7.07 -2.29 -17.19
CA SER A 112 6.55 -1.47 -18.29
C SER A 112 5.83 -0.20 -17.78
N GLU A 113 4.98 -0.35 -16.76
CA GLU A 113 4.27 0.79 -16.17
C GLU A 113 5.21 1.75 -15.44
N LEU A 114 6.22 1.20 -14.77
CA LEU A 114 7.23 2.02 -14.09
C LEU A 114 8.08 2.80 -15.10
N GLU A 115 8.41 2.19 -16.23
CA GLU A 115 9.14 2.88 -17.31
C GLU A 115 8.32 4.01 -17.92
N LYS A 116 7.01 3.85 -18.02
CA LYS A 116 6.12 4.91 -18.49
C LYS A 116 6.14 6.11 -17.55
N ILE A 117 6.28 5.87 -16.25
CA ILE A 117 6.40 6.96 -15.27
C ILE A 117 7.70 7.70 -15.48
N ILE A 118 8.81 6.98 -15.70
CA ILE A 118 10.12 7.60 -15.94
C ILE A 118 10.11 8.47 -17.19
N SER A 119 9.44 8.04 -18.25
CA SER A 119 9.35 8.79 -19.50
C SER A 119 8.20 9.80 -19.53
N GLY A 120 7.39 9.85 -18.48
CA GLY A 120 6.23 10.73 -18.42
C GLY A 120 6.55 12.11 -17.85
N GLU A 121 5.52 12.90 -17.65
CA GLU A 121 5.64 14.27 -17.12
C GLU A 121 5.50 14.26 -15.59
N TYR A 122 6.51 13.73 -14.91
CA TYR A 122 6.58 13.69 -13.45
C TYR A 122 7.85 14.39 -12.98
N SER A 123 7.90 14.72 -11.70
CA SER A 123 9.09 15.35 -11.12
C SER A 123 10.29 14.40 -11.13
N VAL A 124 11.48 14.96 -11.00
CA VAL A 124 12.71 14.17 -10.91
C VAL A 124 12.64 13.17 -9.74
N MET A 125 12.12 13.61 -8.59
CA MET A 125 11.97 12.77 -7.41
C MET A 125 11.10 11.54 -7.70
N VAL A 126 9.99 11.75 -8.40
CA VAL A 126 9.07 10.65 -8.76
C VAL A 126 9.74 9.69 -9.74
N LYS A 127 10.43 10.23 -10.74
CA LYS A 127 11.14 9.39 -11.72
C LYS A 127 12.26 8.57 -11.08
N GLU A 128 12.99 9.15 -10.13
CA GLU A 128 14.01 8.43 -9.37
C GLU A 128 13.39 7.30 -8.56
N ALA A 129 12.26 7.56 -7.91
CA ALA A 129 11.55 6.53 -7.14
C ALA A 129 11.09 5.38 -8.05
N ALA A 130 10.64 5.68 -9.26
CA ALA A 130 10.25 4.66 -10.22
C ALA A 130 11.46 3.81 -10.65
N GLY A 131 12.61 4.45 -10.85
CA GLY A 131 13.85 3.75 -11.17
C GLY A 131 14.28 2.82 -10.04
N GLU A 132 14.18 3.27 -8.80
CA GLU A 132 14.47 2.45 -7.62
C GLU A 132 13.53 1.26 -7.50
N ALA A 133 12.26 1.46 -7.84
CA ALA A 133 11.27 0.37 -7.85
C ALA A 133 11.65 -0.70 -8.87
N ILE A 134 12.09 -0.30 -10.06
CA ILE A 134 12.56 -1.24 -11.09
C ILE A 134 13.79 -2.00 -10.58
N GLU A 135 14.73 -1.32 -9.94
CA GLU A 135 15.90 -1.98 -9.35
C GLU A 135 15.50 -3.02 -8.31
N SER A 136 14.55 -2.68 -7.44
CA SER A 136 14.07 -3.62 -6.43
C SER A 136 13.46 -4.87 -7.05
N ILE A 137 12.69 -4.71 -8.10
CA ILE A 137 12.09 -5.84 -8.82
C ILE A 137 13.18 -6.70 -9.46
N ASN A 138 14.15 -6.07 -10.12
CA ASN A 138 15.23 -6.78 -10.78
C ASN A 138 16.14 -7.53 -9.80
N CYS A 139 16.35 -6.99 -8.61
CA CYS A 139 17.18 -7.64 -7.59
C CYS A 139 16.57 -8.92 -7.04
N ARG A 140 15.25 -9.04 -7.08
CA ARG A 140 14.56 -10.24 -6.58
C ARG A 140 14.44 -11.33 -7.64
N ALA A 141 14.64 -11.02 -8.87
CA ALA A 141 14.39 -11.93 -9.99
C ALA A 141 15.53 -12.93 -10.21
#